data_0325d5ff8a45df916afb23b4c43d895e
#
_entry.id   0325d5ff8a45df916afb23b4c43d895e
#
_cell.length_a   1.000
_cell.length_b   1.000
_cell.length_c   1.000
_cell.angle_alpha   90.00
_cell.angle_beta   90.00
_cell.angle_gamma   90.00
#
_symmetry.space_group_name_H-M   'P 1'
#
loop_
_entity.id
_entity.type
_entity.pdbx_description
1 polymer ?
#
loop_
_entity_poly.entity_id
_entity_poly.type
_entity_poly.pdbx_seq_one_letter_code
_entity_poly.pdbx_strand_id
1 'polypeptide(L)'
;MTIIDTAVNRINTSSCWVVMLVFLIILVSMVYIYRLFFLETTSKESGSTENKEGFTMNKEFTLKTGEESLDHFYARLYENLFYSDMHDDYEVGVILNKASPVQRTDALVIGSKTGKHVNTLSSKGYNCYGMEKSDDMIAFSSKKYPESRFVLGDGTNQLTFDAEKFTLITLLDFTVYTISNRRMLFENCYKWLSPGGFLAIHLINVGGFFDSQTYGARERRLSPAVTRLFSSKHVNNPLGNNDAIIDDIIYKSDMIMNDPEVIEFRETFKNRKNGKKRQNVRKFITPDQTVILSEAKDCGFNMLSQVDLLPFDRPFQYIYVLYKPAN
;
A
#
# COMPACT_ATOMS: atom_id res chain seq x y z
N MET A 1 -29.15 -34.34 45.88
CA MET A 1 -28.40 -33.07 45.81
C MET A 1 -27.28 -33.27 44.81
N THR A 2 -27.36 -32.70 43.65
CA THR A 2 -26.39 -32.93 42.56
C THR A 2 -25.13 -32.09 42.81
N ILE A 3 -23.98 -32.54 42.24
CA ILE A 3 -22.69 -31.80 42.32
C ILE A 3 -22.85 -30.33 41.89
N ILE A 4 -23.78 -30.10 40.98
CA ILE A 4 -24.13 -28.75 40.46
C ILE A 4 -24.79 -27.88 41.55
N ASP A 5 -25.73 -28.43 42.34
CA ASP A 5 -26.41 -27.70 43.44
C ASP A 5 -25.43 -27.26 44.52
N THR A 6 -24.42 -28.10 44.80
CA THR A 6 -23.38 -27.80 45.80
C THR A 6 -22.41 -26.72 45.29
N ALA A 7 -22.10 -26.68 43.99
CA ALA A 7 -21.26 -25.64 43.37
C ALA A 7 -21.96 -24.31 43.35
N VAL A 8 -23.24 -24.24 42.94
CA VAL A 8 -24.05 -23.03 42.91
C VAL A 8 -24.21 -22.40 44.30
N ASN A 9 -24.45 -23.22 45.34
CA ASN A 9 -24.55 -22.72 46.74
C ASN A 9 -23.20 -22.14 47.23
N ARG A 10 -22.06 -22.70 46.85
CA ARG A 10 -20.75 -22.16 47.23
C ARG A 10 -20.46 -20.82 46.54
N ILE A 11 -20.89 -20.64 45.30
CA ILE A 11 -20.73 -19.37 44.58
C ILE A 11 -21.57 -18.26 45.23
N ASN A 12 -22.80 -18.53 45.63
CA ASN A 12 -23.69 -17.56 46.26
C ASN A 12 -23.24 -17.13 47.68
N THR A 13 -22.39 -17.90 48.35
CA THR A 13 -21.84 -17.55 49.66
C THR A 13 -20.44 -16.96 49.63
N SER A 14 -19.82 -16.89 48.42
CA SER A 14 -18.48 -16.35 48.23
C SER A 14 -18.51 -14.82 48.15
N SER A 15 -17.48 -14.17 48.66
CA SER A 15 -17.34 -12.70 48.50
C SER A 15 -17.26 -12.32 47.02
N CYS A 16 -17.81 -11.18 46.65
CA CYS A 16 -17.90 -10.68 45.27
C CYS A 16 -16.55 -10.77 44.53
N TRP A 17 -15.43 -10.55 45.22
CA TRP A 17 -14.08 -10.65 44.70
C TRP A 17 -13.68 -12.07 44.26
N VAL A 18 -14.09 -13.09 45.01
CA VAL A 18 -13.81 -14.51 44.68
C VAL A 18 -14.58 -14.90 43.41
N VAL A 19 -15.82 -14.46 43.27
CA VAL A 19 -16.64 -14.70 42.07
C VAL A 19 -16.02 -14.03 40.85
N MET A 20 -15.58 -12.77 40.98
CA MET A 20 -14.89 -12.06 39.91
C MET A 20 -13.58 -12.73 39.49
N LEU A 21 -12.81 -13.24 40.42
CA LEU A 21 -11.53 -13.91 40.18
C LEU A 21 -11.73 -15.22 39.43
N VAL A 22 -12.75 -16.02 39.83
CA VAL A 22 -13.13 -17.25 39.12
C VAL A 22 -13.59 -16.95 37.71
N PHE A 23 -14.38 -15.88 37.50
CA PHE A 23 -14.83 -15.46 36.18
C PHE A 23 -13.67 -15.03 35.27
N LEU A 24 -12.69 -14.31 35.83
CA LEU A 24 -11.46 -13.91 35.11
C LEU A 24 -10.64 -15.13 34.67
N ILE A 25 -10.47 -16.12 35.58
CA ILE A 25 -9.74 -17.36 35.27
C ILE A 25 -10.43 -18.13 34.14
N ILE A 26 -11.76 -18.23 34.18
CA ILE A 26 -12.55 -18.90 33.13
C ILE A 26 -12.37 -18.16 31.78
N LEU A 27 -12.42 -16.84 31.80
CA LEU A 27 -12.28 -16.00 30.59
C LEU A 27 -10.88 -16.15 29.99
N VAL A 28 -9.83 -16.11 30.79
CA VAL A 28 -8.44 -16.34 30.37
C VAL A 28 -8.27 -17.74 29.81
N SER A 29 -8.85 -18.75 30.46
CA SER A 29 -8.80 -20.14 30.00
C SER A 29 -9.54 -20.32 28.68
N MET A 30 -10.70 -19.69 28.48
CA MET A 30 -11.42 -19.68 27.21
C MET A 30 -10.61 -19.02 26.06
N VAL A 31 -9.97 -17.88 26.33
CA VAL A 31 -9.10 -17.22 25.35
C VAL A 31 -7.89 -18.08 25.00
N TYR A 32 -7.31 -18.77 26.01
CA TYR A 32 -6.18 -19.68 25.81
C TYR A 32 -6.59 -20.92 24.97
N ILE A 33 -7.73 -21.54 25.29
CA ILE A 33 -8.30 -22.67 24.53
C ILE A 33 -8.66 -22.24 23.11
N TYR A 34 -9.27 -21.05 22.92
CA TYR A 34 -9.55 -20.48 21.62
C TYR A 34 -8.26 -20.30 20.80
N ARG A 35 -7.20 -19.78 21.41
CA ARG A 35 -5.88 -19.67 20.75
C ARG A 35 -5.30 -21.04 20.37
N LEU A 36 -5.37 -22.03 21.23
CA LEU A 36 -4.88 -23.37 20.91
C LEU A 36 -5.67 -24.03 19.78
N PHE A 37 -6.99 -23.94 19.79
CA PHE A 37 -7.82 -24.57 18.76
C PHE A 37 -7.86 -23.82 17.45
N PHE A 38 -7.91 -22.49 17.45
CA PHE A 38 -8.02 -21.70 16.22
C PHE A 38 -6.68 -21.33 15.59
N LEU A 39 -5.60 -21.23 16.34
CA LEU A 39 -4.27 -21.01 15.77
C LEU A 39 -3.61 -22.31 15.30
N GLU A 40 -3.95 -23.47 15.89
CA GLU A 40 -3.49 -24.77 15.38
C GLU A 40 -4.33 -25.29 14.20
N THR A 41 -5.62 -24.96 14.09
CA THR A 41 -6.43 -25.36 12.93
C THR A 41 -6.12 -24.57 11.67
N THR A 42 -5.65 -23.33 11.76
CA THR A 42 -5.14 -22.59 10.60
C THR A 42 -3.79 -23.11 10.10
N SER A 43 -3.09 -23.95 10.86
CA SER A 43 -1.85 -24.57 10.43
C SER A 43 -2.01 -26.02 9.87
N LYS A 44 -3.20 -26.59 9.87
CA LYS A 44 -3.45 -27.99 9.44
C LYS A 44 -4.35 -28.17 8.22
N GLU A 45 -4.97 -27.15 7.68
CA GLU A 45 -5.70 -27.24 6.39
C GLU A 45 -4.98 -26.50 5.27
N SER A 46 -3.83 -27.01 4.87
CA SER A 46 -3.27 -26.77 3.55
C SER A 46 -2.33 -27.91 3.20
N GLY A 47 -2.88 -29.10 3.18
CA GLY A 47 -2.27 -30.26 2.55
C GLY A 47 -2.63 -30.34 1.08
N SER A 48 -2.45 -29.27 0.32
CA SER A 48 -2.25 -29.31 -1.11
C SER A 48 -0.75 -29.15 -1.33
N THR A 49 -0.16 -30.08 -2.06
CA THR A 49 1.17 -29.98 -2.64
C THR A 49 1.24 -28.77 -3.59
N GLU A 50 1.08 -27.57 -3.08
CA GLU A 50 1.64 -26.38 -3.68
C GLU A 50 3.13 -26.44 -3.42
N ASN A 51 3.91 -26.56 -4.48
CA ASN A 51 5.34 -26.29 -4.45
C ASN A 51 5.51 -24.99 -3.67
N LYS A 52 5.91 -25.08 -2.40
CA LYS A 52 6.56 -24.01 -1.70
C LYS A 52 7.86 -23.78 -2.46
N GLU A 53 7.77 -23.03 -3.56
CA GLU A 53 8.92 -22.30 -4.05
C GLU A 53 9.27 -21.31 -2.94
N GLY A 54 9.93 -21.88 -1.93
CA GLY A 54 10.61 -21.13 -0.92
C GLY A 54 11.52 -20.17 -1.65
N PHE A 55 11.69 -19.00 -1.10
CA PHE A 55 12.65 -17.99 -1.46
C PHE A 55 14.01 -18.63 -1.85
N THR A 56 14.13 -19.07 -3.11
CA THR A 56 15.37 -19.62 -3.68
C THR A 56 16.16 -18.46 -4.28
N MET A 57 16.79 -17.68 -3.39
CA MET A 57 17.94 -16.91 -3.84
C MET A 57 19.06 -17.91 -4.11
N ASN A 58 19.31 -18.21 -5.38
CA ASN A 58 20.40 -19.11 -5.82
C ASN A 58 21.78 -18.49 -5.61
N LYS A 59 21.86 -17.18 -5.34
CA LYS A 59 23.10 -16.43 -5.08
C LYS A 59 23.10 -15.89 -3.65
N GLU A 60 24.27 -15.73 -3.05
CA GLU A 60 24.43 -15.10 -1.72
C GLU A 60 23.92 -13.67 -1.69
N PHE A 61 24.04 -12.97 -2.82
CA PHE A 61 23.53 -11.61 -3.03
C PHE A 61 22.84 -11.51 -4.40
N THR A 62 21.65 -10.91 -4.41
CA THR A 62 20.87 -10.61 -5.62
C THR A 62 20.57 -9.12 -5.67
N LEU A 63 20.93 -8.44 -6.75
CA LEU A 63 20.56 -7.07 -7.05
C LEU A 63 19.46 -7.07 -8.11
N LYS A 64 18.38 -6.34 -7.86
CA LYS A 64 17.29 -6.06 -8.80
C LYS A 64 17.12 -4.56 -8.97
N THR A 65 16.98 -4.09 -10.20
CA THR A 65 16.87 -2.66 -10.50
C THR A 65 15.61 -2.35 -11.28
N GLY A 66 15.04 -1.17 -11.06
CA GLY A 66 13.85 -0.71 -11.76
C GLY A 66 12.69 -1.72 -11.68
N GLU A 67 12.08 -2.00 -12.81
CA GLU A 67 10.89 -2.86 -12.92
C GLU A 67 11.18 -4.33 -12.63
N GLU A 68 12.41 -4.81 -12.86
CA GLU A 68 12.79 -6.18 -12.50
C GLU A 68 12.64 -6.48 -11.00
N SER A 69 12.60 -5.43 -10.18
CA SER A 69 12.38 -5.56 -8.73
C SER A 69 10.93 -5.92 -8.38
N LEU A 70 9.99 -5.66 -9.28
CA LEU A 70 8.55 -5.91 -9.09
C LEU A 70 8.17 -7.34 -9.52
N ASP A 71 8.95 -8.31 -9.11
CA ASP A 71 8.76 -9.73 -9.43
C ASP A 71 7.84 -10.44 -8.41
N HIS A 72 7.61 -11.72 -8.64
CA HIS A 72 6.75 -12.56 -7.79
C HIS A 72 7.15 -12.54 -6.30
N PHE A 73 8.47 -12.54 -6.00
CA PHE A 73 8.93 -12.43 -4.61
C PHE A 73 8.46 -11.14 -3.96
N TYR A 74 8.61 -10.01 -4.67
CA TYR A 74 8.24 -8.70 -4.15
C TYR A 74 6.72 -8.54 -4.03
N ALA A 75 5.95 -9.07 -5.00
CA ALA A 75 4.50 -9.05 -4.95
C ALA A 75 3.92 -9.70 -3.68
N ARG A 76 4.52 -10.81 -3.24
CA ARG A 76 4.10 -11.52 -2.00
C ARG A 76 4.32 -10.71 -0.73
N LEU A 77 5.30 -9.83 -0.71
CA LEU A 77 5.64 -9.02 0.47
C LEU A 77 5.02 -7.63 0.43
N TYR A 78 4.62 -7.17 -0.76
CA TYR A 78 4.27 -5.77 -1.01
C TYR A 78 3.20 -5.23 -0.06
N GLU A 79 2.11 -5.96 0.12
CA GLU A 79 1.02 -5.51 0.99
C GLU A 79 1.46 -5.44 2.46
N ASN A 80 2.22 -6.42 2.94
CA ASN A 80 2.74 -6.41 4.30
C ASN A 80 3.73 -5.24 4.54
N LEU A 81 4.40 -4.78 3.48
CA LEU A 81 5.36 -3.69 3.55
C LEU A 81 4.69 -2.31 3.52
N PHE A 82 3.68 -2.14 2.66
CA PHE A 82 3.22 -0.80 2.28
C PHE A 82 1.76 -0.53 2.59
N TYR A 83 0.91 -1.55 2.67
CA TYR A 83 -0.51 -1.35 2.87
C TYR A 83 -0.93 -1.44 4.35
N SER A 84 -1.93 -0.62 4.67
CA SER A 84 -2.64 -0.63 5.94
C SER A 84 -4.10 -0.36 5.64
N ASP A 85 -5.00 -1.24 6.05
CA ASP A 85 -6.43 -1.10 5.77
C ASP A 85 -6.97 0.27 6.17
N MET A 86 -6.51 0.81 7.29
CA MET A 86 -6.92 2.13 7.76
C MET A 86 -6.47 3.26 6.82
N HIS A 87 -5.21 3.22 6.33
CA HIS A 87 -4.68 4.26 5.47
C HIS A 87 -5.28 4.18 4.07
N ASP A 88 -5.38 2.96 3.52
CA ASP A 88 -5.89 2.74 2.16
C ASP A 88 -7.37 3.05 2.06
N ASP A 89 -8.18 2.66 3.06
CA ASP A 89 -9.59 3.01 3.15
C ASP A 89 -9.79 4.52 3.30
N TYR A 90 -8.93 5.19 4.06
CA TYR A 90 -8.97 6.63 4.20
C TYR A 90 -8.65 7.35 2.89
N GLU A 91 -7.55 6.99 2.22
CA GLU A 91 -7.15 7.61 0.95
C GLU A 91 -8.27 7.48 -0.10
N VAL A 92 -8.79 6.27 -0.27
CA VAL A 92 -9.92 6.05 -1.17
C VAL A 92 -11.16 6.80 -0.70
N GLY A 93 -11.46 6.79 0.59
CA GLY A 93 -12.58 7.51 1.18
C GLY A 93 -12.53 9.02 0.94
N VAL A 94 -11.35 9.63 1.12
CA VAL A 94 -11.14 11.06 0.86
C VAL A 94 -11.31 11.40 -0.63
N ILE A 95 -10.72 10.58 -1.51
CA ILE A 95 -10.88 10.76 -2.96
C ILE A 95 -12.37 10.73 -3.34
N LEU A 96 -13.08 9.72 -2.90
CA LEU A 96 -14.51 9.58 -3.21
C LEU A 96 -15.36 10.71 -2.60
N ASN A 97 -15.01 11.19 -1.41
CA ASN A 97 -15.70 12.32 -0.79
C ASN A 97 -15.48 13.64 -1.56
N LYS A 98 -14.25 13.87 -2.07
CA LYS A 98 -13.92 15.10 -2.81
C LYS A 98 -14.36 15.07 -4.26
N ALA A 99 -14.18 13.96 -4.94
CA ALA A 99 -14.55 13.78 -6.33
C ALA A 99 -16.06 13.51 -6.51
N SER A 100 -16.67 12.79 -5.55
CA SER A 100 -18.07 12.35 -5.61
C SER A 100 -18.45 11.75 -6.98
N PRO A 101 -17.63 10.82 -7.54
CA PRO A 101 -17.93 10.26 -8.85
C PRO A 101 -19.21 9.42 -8.79
N VAL A 102 -19.91 9.33 -9.92
CA VAL A 102 -21.14 8.55 -9.99
C VAL A 102 -20.86 7.09 -9.67
N GLN A 103 -21.62 6.51 -8.74
CA GLN A 103 -21.49 5.09 -8.37
C GLN A 103 -21.87 4.17 -9.54
N ARG A 104 -21.33 2.94 -9.52
CA ARG A 104 -21.51 1.91 -10.55
C ARG A 104 -20.96 2.30 -11.93
N THR A 105 -20.07 3.27 -11.97
CA THR A 105 -19.32 3.64 -13.17
C THR A 105 -17.93 3.02 -13.14
N ASP A 106 -17.23 3.13 -14.26
CA ASP A 106 -15.88 2.59 -14.38
C ASP A 106 -14.85 3.51 -13.72
N ALA A 107 -13.97 2.93 -12.92
CA ALA A 107 -12.82 3.59 -12.31
C ALA A 107 -11.51 2.88 -12.71
N LEU A 108 -10.41 3.62 -12.79
CA LEU A 108 -9.09 3.11 -13.15
C LEU A 108 -8.06 3.46 -12.07
N VAL A 109 -7.30 2.46 -11.65
CA VAL A 109 -6.10 2.63 -10.81
C VAL A 109 -4.87 2.37 -11.66
N ILE A 110 -4.10 3.40 -11.99
CA ILE A 110 -2.83 3.29 -12.72
C ILE A 110 -1.71 3.04 -11.72
N GLY A 111 -0.86 2.03 -11.98
CA GLY A 111 0.13 1.53 -11.03
C GLY A 111 -0.54 0.76 -9.89
N SER A 112 -1.44 -0.15 -10.22
CA SER A 112 -2.30 -0.87 -9.27
C SER A 112 -1.55 -1.83 -8.35
N LYS A 113 -0.29 -2.14 -8.63
CA LYS A 113 0.57 -3.05 -7.85
C LYS A 113 -0.14 -4.40 -7.60
N THR A 114 -0.32 -4.76 -6.34
CA THR A 114 -1.00 -5.99 -5.92
C THR A 114 -2.53 -5.88 -5.92
N GLY A 115 -3.11 -4.78 -6.41
CA GLY A 115 -4.55 -4.63 -6.61
C GLY A 115 -5.35 -4.17 -5.39
N LYS A 116 -4.73 -3.79 -4.28
CA LYS A 116 -5.43 -3.40 -3.04
C LYS A 116 -6.40 -2.25 -3.26
N HIS A 117 -5.96 -1.14 -3.87
CA HIS A 117 -6.82 0.01 -4.15
C HIS A 117 -7.95 -0.31 -5.15
N VAL A 118 -7.67 -1.20 -6.12
CA VAL A 118 -8.71 -1.72 -7.04
C VAL A 118 -9.81 -2.42 -6.27
N ASN A 119 -9.43 -3.34 -5.37
CA ASN A 119 -10.37 -4.06 -4.53
C ASN A 119 -11.14 -3.12 -3.58
N THR A 120 -10.46 -2.14 -2.97
CA THR A 120 -11.11 -1.15 -2.09
C THR A 120 -12.16 -0.32 -2.84
N LEU A 121 -11.84 0.17 -4.04
CA LEU A 121 -12.82 0.88 -4.88
C LEU A 121 -13.97 -0.03 -5.32
N SER A 122 -13.68 -1.27 -5.69
CA SER A 122 -14.70 -2.25 -6.07
C SER A 122 -15.66 -2.55 -4.92
N SER A 123 -15.16 -2.68 -3.69
CA SER A 123 -16.00 -2.88 -2.48
C SER A 123 -16.91 -1.68 -2.17
N LYS A 124 -16.57 -0.49 -2.67
CA LYS A 124 -17.38 0.74 -2.56
C LYS A 124 -18.35 0.92 -3.74
N GLY A 125 -18.47 -0.08 -4.62
CA GLY A 125 -19.48 -0.15 -5.68
C GLY A 125 -19.07 0.40 -7.04
N TYR A 126 -17.76 0.55 -7.31
CA TYR A 126 -17.24 0.95 -8.63
C TYR A 126 -16.81 -0.26 -9.45
N ASN A 127 -16.99 -0.20 -10.79
CA ASN A 127 -16.39 -1.17 -11.70
C ASN A 127 -14.91 -0.81 -11.89
N CYS A 128 -14.03 -1.40 -11.09
CA CYS A 128 -12.66 -0.94 -11.04
C CYS A 128 -11.72 -1.76 -11.93
N TYR A 129 -10.84 -1.05 -12.64
CA TYR A 129 -9.74 -1.59 -13.44
C TYR A 129 -8.42 -1.24 -12.77
N GLY A 130 -7.49 -2.21 -12.71
CA GLY A 130 -6.10 -1.98 -12.34
C GLY A 130 -5.22 -2.02 -13.58
N MET A 131 -4.34 -1.03 -13.76
CA MET A 131 -3.29 -1.04 -14.77
C MET A 131 -1.94 -1.13 -14.07
N GLU A 132 -1.10 -2.09 -14.48
CA GLU A 132 0.21 -2.32 -13.87
C GLU A 132 1.21 -2.79 -14.95
N LYS A 133 2.48 -2.42 -14.82
CA LYS A 133 3.57 -2.77 -15.75
C LYS A 133 4.12 -4.17 -15.54
N SER A 134 4.06 -4.68 -14.32
CA SER A 134 4.65 -5.96 -13.95
C SER A 134 3.64 -7.10 -14.14
N ASP A 135 4.01 -8.06 -14.97
CA ASP A 135 3.25 -9.31 -15.16
C ASP A 135 3.11 -10.09 -13.84
N ASP A 136 4.15 -10.12 -13.00
CA ASP A 136 4.14 -10.81 -11.71
C ASP A 136 3.16 -10.15 -10.72
N MET A 137 3.10 -8.80 -10.71
CA MET A 137 2.13 -8.06 -9.89
C MET A 137 0.70 -8.33 -10.39
N ILE A 138 0.47 -8.35 -11.71
CA ILE A 138 -0.83 -8.69 -12.30
C ILE A 138 -1.23 -10.12 -11.98
N ALA A 139 -0.32 -11.08 -12.12
CA ALA A 139 -0.59 -12.48 -11.78
C ALA A 139 -0.97 -12.63 -10.31
N PHE A 140 -0.28 -11.91 -9.42
CA PHE A 140 -0.59 -11.91 -7.99
C PHE A 140 -1.96 -11.27 -7.72
N SER A 141 -2.22 -10.08 -8.26
CA SER A 141 -3.46 -9.35 -8.03
C SER A 141 -4.68 -10.08 -8.60
N SER A 142 -4.56 -10.67 -9.79
CA SER A 142 -5.63 -11.45 -10.42
C SER A 142 -5.97 -12.72 -9.63
N LYS A 143 -4.96 -13.38 -9.04
CA LYS A 143 -5.19 -14.53 -8.16
C LYS A 143 -5.86 -14.11 -6.85
N LYS A 144 -5.46 -12.98 -6.29
CA LYS A 144 -5.95 -12.49 -4.99
C LYS A 144 -7.33 -11.85 -5.08
N TYR A 145 -7.62 -11.14 -6.17
CA TYR A 145 -8.87 -10.41 -6.42
C TYR A 145 -9.48 -10.83 -7.76
N PRO A 146 -10.01 -12.07 -7.87
CA PRO A 146 -10.46 -12.64 -9.15
C PRO A 146 -11.64 -11.91 -9.77
N GLU A 147 -12.42 -11.15 -8.99
CA GLU A 147 -13.55 -10.34 -9.47
C GLU A 147 -13.11 -8.99 -10.05
N SER A 148 -11.84 -8.61 -9.88
CA SER A 148 -11.29 -7.35 -10.38
C SER A 148 -10.65 -7.55 -11.76
N ARG A 149 -10.53 -6.46 -12.53
CA ARG A 149 -9.96 -6.48 -13.88
C ARG A 149 -8.59 -5.83 -13.87
N PHE A 150 -7.57 -6.57 -14.34
CA PHE A 150 -6.20 -6.07 -14.41
C PHE A 150 -5.71 -6.06 -15.86
N VAL A 151 -4.99 -5.00 -16.25
CA VAL A 151 -4.47 -4.76 -17.59
C VAL A 151 -2.98 -4.40 -17.50
N LEU A 152 -2.17 -5.02 -18.35
CA LEU A 152 -0.74 -4.71 -18.46
C LEU A 152 -0.55 -3.35 -19.15
N GLY A 153 0.18 -2.44 -18.51
CA GLY A 153 0.47 -1.12 -19.05
C GLY A 153 0.91 -0.09 -18.00
N ASP A 154 1.26 1.10 -18.48
CA ASP A 154 1.77 2.18 -17.63
C ASP A 154 1.05 3.53 -17.81
N GLY A 155 0.00 3.54 -18.58
CA GLY A 155 -0.76 4.78 -18.87
C GLY A 155 -0.24 5.59 -20.04
N THR A 156 0.90 5.24 -20.67
CA THR A 156 1.45 5.98 -21.81
C THR A 156 0.92 5.48 -23.17
N ASN A 157 0.25 4.32 -23.21
CA ASN A 157 -0.37 3.83 -24.44
C ASN A 157 -1.84 4.27 -24.53
N GLN A 158 -2.13 5.21 -25.39
CA GLN A 158 -3.47 5.78 -25.58
C GLN A 158 -4.53 4.75 -26.03
N LEU A 159 -4.12 3.68 -26.69
CA LEU A 159 -5.02 2.65 -27.23
C LEU A 159 -5.45 1.62 -26.20
N THR A 160 -4.96 1.71 -24.96
CA THR A 160 -5.29 0.74 -23.90
C THR A 160 -6.77 0.77 -23.52
N PHE A 161 -7.39 1.95 -23.55
CA PHE A 161 -8.80 2.11 -23.24
C PHE A 161 -9.50 3.05 -24.24
N ASP A 162 -10.80 2.89 -24.35
CA ASP A 162 -11.66 3.79 -25.13
C ASP A 162 -11.72 5.18 -24.49
N ALA A 163 -12.02 6.19 -25.30
CA ALA A 163 -12.25 7.54 -24.81
C ALA A 163 -13.49 7.56 -23.88
N GLU A 164 -13.44 8.45 -22.88
CA GLU A 164 -14.57 8.74 -21.97
C GLU A 164 -15.11 7.54 -21.20
N LYS A 165 -14.28 6.51 -21.01
CA LYS A 165 -14.65 5.29 -20.33
C LYS A 165 -14.78 5.46 -18.81
N PHE A 166 -13.92 6.26 -18.18
CA PHE A 166 -13.80 6.33 -16.74
C PHE A 166 -14.39 7.62 -16.16
N THR A 167 -14.98 7.53 -14.97
CA THR A 167 -15.39 8.69 -14.19
C THR A 167 -14.37 9.07 -13.12
N LEU A 168 -13.48 8.13 -12.77
CA LEU A 168 -12.40 8.32 -11.83
C LEU A 168 -11.15 7.59 -12.32
N ILE A 169 -10.01 8.30 -12.35
CA ILE A 169 -8.68 7.72 -12.52
C ILE A 169 -7.85 8.07 -11.29
N THR A 170 -7.06 7.13 -10.77
CA THR A 170 -6.18 7.37 -9.62
C THR A 170 -4.74 6.98 -9.93
N LEU A 171 -3.79 7.78 -9.43
CA LEU A 171 -2.34 7.60 -9.46
C LEU A 171 -1.82 7.69 -8.01
N LEU A 172 -1.86 6.58 -7.28
CA LEU A 172 -1.48 6.51 -5.87
C LEU A 172 -0.06 5.94 -5.69
N ASP A 173 0.44 5.90 -4.45
CA ASP A 173 1.71 5.26 -4.07
C ASP A 173 2.92 5.64 -4.94
N PHE A 174 3.12 6.93 -5.15
CA PHE A 174 4.22 7.47 -5.97
C PHE A 174 4.22 7.02 -7.45
N THR A 175 3.14 6.47 -7.96
CA THR A 175 3.06 5.97 -9.34
C THR A 175 3.45 7.04 -10.37
N VAL A 176 2.98 8.28 -10.22
CA VAL A 176 3.28 9.38 -11.14
C VAL A 176 4.80 9.64 -11.30
N TYR A 177 5.58 9.35 -10.27
CA TYR A 177 7.04 9.54 -10.28
C TYR A 177 7.80 8.39 -10.95
N THR A 178 7.13 7.29 -11.27
CA THR A 178 7.71 6.16 -12.01
C THR A 178 7.54 6.29 -13.52
N ILE A 179 6.77 7.28 -13.98
CA ILE A 179 6.43 7.48 -15.39
C ILE A 179 7.20 8.67 -15.92
N SER A 180 8.11 8.44 -16.87
CA SER A 180 8.99 9.49 -17.43
C SER A 180 8.22 10.44 -18.35
N ASN A 181 7.27 9.95 -19.15
CA ASN A 181 6.45 10.75 -20.03
C ASN A 181 5.09 11.09 -19.40
N ARG A 182 5.11 11.94 -18.36
CA ARG A 182 3.90 12.36 -17.64
C ARG A 182 2.93 13.14 -18.52
N ARG A 183 3.43 13.92 -19.48
CA ARG A 183 2.56 14.64 -20.41
C ARG A 183 1.65 13.66 -21.16
N MET A 184 2.22 12.63 -21.78
CA MET A 184 1.44 11.60 -22.48
C MET A 184 0.49 10.87 -21.53
N LEU A 185 0.92 10.59 -20.30
CA LEU A 185 0.06 10.01 -19.27
C LEU A 185 -1.17 10.90 -19.01
N PHE A 186 -0.98 12.21 -18.81
CA PHE A 186 -2.09 13.13 -18.54
C PHE A 186 -3.00 13.33 -19.75
N GLU A 187 -2.44 13.41 -20.96
CA GLU A 187 -3.22 13.44 -22.21
C GLU A 187 -4.10 12.19 -22.34
N ASN A 188 -3.56 11.00 -22.01
CA ASN A 188 -4.31 9.74 -22.03
C ASN A 188 -5.37 9.71 -20.92
N CYS A 189 -5.05 10.10 -19.71
CA CYS A 189 -6.02 10.20 -18.61
C CYS A 189 -7.16 11.15 -18.99
N TYR A 190 -6.85 12.31 -19.61
CA TYR A 190 -7.86 13.27 -20.06
C TYR A 190 -8.78 12.67 -21.12
N LYS A 191 -8.21 11.91 -22.08
CA LYS A 191 -8.98 11.24 -23.12
C LYS A 191 -9.87 10.13 -22.55
N TRP A 192 -9.36 9.32 -21.62
CA TRP A 192 -10.08 8.19 -21.03
C TRP A 192 -11.16 8.63 -20.02
N LEU A 193 -11.02 9.81 -19.44
CA LEU A 193 -12.03 10.36 -18.53
C LEU A 193 -13.24 10.90 -19.30
N SER A 194 -14.43 10.58 -18.80
CA SER A 194 -15.67 11.22 -19.22
C SER A 194 -15.65 12.72 -18.89
N PRO A 195 -16.37 13.58 -19.61
CA PRO A 195 -16.60 14.96 -19.20
C PRO A 195 -17.15 15.01 -17.75
N GLY A 196 -16.59 15.88 -16.91
CA GLY A 196 -16.88 15.93 -15.48
C GLY A 196 -16.20 14.83 -14.64
N GLY A 197 -15.38 13.97 -15.26
CA GLY A 197 -14.62 12.93 -14.55
C GLY A 197 -13.41 13.47 -13.79
N PHE A 198 -12.86 12.66 -12.88
CA PHE A 198 -11.86 13.08 -11.90
C PHE A 198 -10.56 12.31 -12.03
N LEU A 199 -9.45 13.00 -11.81
CA LEU A 199 -8.11 12.43 -11.68
C LEU A 199 -7.57 12.72 -10.28
N ALA A 200 -7.28 11.68 -9.50
CA ALA A 200 -6.66 11.80 -8.20
C ALA A 200 -5.19 11.40 -8.26
N ILE A 201 -4.30 12.28 -7.78
CA ILE A 201 -2.85 12.08 -7.83
C ILE A 201 -2.25 12.24 -6.44
N HIS A 202 -1.44 11.25 -6.01
CA HIS A 202 -0.64 11.34 -4.80
C HIS A 202 0.70 12.01 -5.10
N LEU A 203 0.94 13.18 -4.48
CA LEU A 203 2.18 13.95 -4.63
C LEU A 203 2.86 14.19 -3.28
N ILE A 204 4.17 14.43 -3.32
CA ILE A 204 4.97 14.84 -2.16
C ILE A 204 5.45 16.28 -2.31
N ASN A 205 5.53 16.99 -1.19
CA ASN A 205 6.33 18.20 -1.10
C ASN A 205 7.80 17.79 -0.87
N VAL A 206 8.57 17.77 -1.93
CA VAL A 206 9.97 17.31 -1.92
C VAL A 206 10.81 18.07 -0.91
N GLY A 207 10.59 19.40 -0.77
CA GLY A 207 11.34 20.25 0.15
C GLY A 207 11.14 19.91 1.63
N GLY A 208 9.95 19.44 2.00
CA GLY A 208 9.66 19.00 3.38
C GLY A 208 9.88 17.50 3.59
N PHE A 209 9.75 16.71 2.53
CA PHE A 209 9.93 15.26 2.60
C PHE A 209 11.37 14.87 2.91
N PHE A 210 12.36 15.63 2.40
CA PHE A 210 13.76 15.46 2.72
C PHE A 210 14.23 16.51 3.73
N ASP A 211 15.23 16.15 4.55
CA ASP A 211 15.79 17.03 5.57
C ASP A 211 16.39 18.28 4.93
N SER A 212 15.84 19.45 5.28
CA SER A 212 16.34 20.76 4.82
C SER A 212 17.74 21.08 5.35
N GLN A 213 18.19 20.50 6.47
CA GLN A 213 19.53 20.69 7.01
C GLN A 213 20.60 20.04 6.12
N THR A 214 20.22 19.09 5.27
CA THR A 214 21.11 18.48 4.27
C THR A 214 21.07 19.23 2.92
N TYR A 215 20.41 20.40 2.87
CA TYR A 215 20.36 21.21 1.65
C TYR A 215 21.77 21.66 1.24
N GLY A 216 22.22 21.23 0.06
CA GLY A 216 23.59 21.46 -0.42
C GLY A 216 24.55 20.30 -0.12
N ALA A 217 24.16 19.32 0.68
CA ALA A 217 24.89 18.06 0.80
C ALA A 217 24.77 17.24 -0.51
N ARG A 218 25.81 16.45 -0.79
CA ARG A 218 25.84 15.55 -1.94
C ARG A 218 24.72 14.48 -1.91
N GLU A 219 24.17 14.25 -0.72
CA GLU A 219 23.13 13.26 -0.48
C GLU A 219 22.11 13.85 0.51
N ARG A 220 20.84 13.89 0.13
CA ARG A 220 19.75 14.28 1.02
C ARG A 220 19.05 13.04 1.55
N ARG A 221 18.78 13.03 2.85
CA ARG A 221 18.06 11.96 3.54
C ARG A 221 16.64 12.39 3.88
N LEU A 222 15.78 11.40 4.12
CA LEU A 222 14.42 11.62 4.60
C LEU A 222 14.43 12.52 5.85
N SER A 223 13.48 13.45 5.92
CA SER A 223 13.28 14.26 7.13
C SER A 223 12.97 13.36 8.34
N PRO A 224 13.28 13.78 9.59
CA PRO A 224 13.00 12.97 10.78
C PRO A 224 11.53 12.58 10.92
N ALA A 225 10.60 13.44 10.45
CA ALA A 225 9.16 13.14 10.47
C ALA A 225 8.81 11.98 9.53
N VAL A 226 9.36 11.99 8.31
CA VAL A 226 9.15 10.92 7.33
C VAL A 226 9.86 9.63 7.75
N THR A 227 11.08 9.71 8.27
CA THR A 227 11.83 8.54 8.76
C THR A 227 11.08 7.81 9.86
N ARG A 228 10.43 8.55 10.79
CA ARG A 228 9.59 7.95 11.84
C ARG A 228 8.46 7.10 11.28
N LEU A 229 7.87 7.50 10.17
CA LEU A 229 6.80 6.76 9.50
C LEU A 229 7.25 5.41 8.96
N PHE A 230 8.39 5.39 8.27
CA PHE A 230 8.97 4.14 7.78
C PHE A 230 9.40 3.23 8.91
N SER A 231 9.70 3.79 10.09
CA SER A 231 10.08 3.03 11.29
C SER A 231 8.88 2.51 12.08
N SER A 232 7.75 3.22 12.08
CA SER A 232 6.60 2.94 12.95
C SER A 232 5.64 1.88 12.40
N LYS A 233 5.60 1.63 11.11
CA LYS A 233 4.72 0.62 10.49
C LYS A 233 5.03 -0.82 10.92
N HIS A 234 6.16 -1.06 11.57
CA HIS A 234 6.66 -2.41 11.86
C HIS A 234 6.86 -2.62 13.36
N VAL A 235 5.76 -2.54 14.11
CA VAL A 235 5.67 -2.48 15.57
C VAL A 235 6.23 -3.70 16.33
N ASN A 236 6.64 -4.76 15.67
CA ASN A 236 7.26 -5.93 16.32
C ASN A 236 8.75 -6.04 15.97
N ASN A 237 9.52 -4.99 16.30
CA ASN A 237 10.96 -5.04 16.13
C ASN A 237 11.68 -5.37 17.45
N PRO A 238 12.00 -6.64 17.72
CA PRO A 238 12.77 -7.02 18.94
C PRO A 238 14.24 -6.56 18.89
N LEU A 239 14.70 -5.99 17.76
CA LEU A 239 16.11 -5.62 17.56
C LEU A 239 16.39 -4.13 17.76
N GLY A 240 15.38 -3.30 18.04
CA GLY A 240 15.57 -1.86 18.32
C GLY A 240 16.06 -1.01 17.14
N ASN A 241 16.20 -1.57 15.95
CA ASN A 241 16.65 -0.91 14.72
C ASN A 241 15.43 -0.67 13.80
N ASN A 242 15.56 0.19 12.77
CA ASN A 242 14.52 0.46 11.77
C ASN A 242 14.22 -0.74 10.85
N ASP A 243 14.43 -1.95 11.32
CA ASP A 243 14.29 -3.18 10.56
C ASP A 243 12.91 -3.81 10.78
N ALA A 244 12.19 -4.07 9.71
CA ALA A 244 10.96 -4.85 9.77
C ALA A 244 11.26 -6.35 9.65
N ILE A 245 10.49 -7.17 10.34
CA ILE A 245 10.56 -8.61 10.19
C ILE A 245 9.23 -9.09 9.62
N ILE A 246 9.28 -9.69 8.44
CA ILE A 246 8.14 -10.30 7.77
C ILE A 246 8.50 -11.76 7.54
N ASP A 247 7.84 -12.67 8.25
CA ASP A 247 8.17 -14.09 8.30
C ASP A 247 9.66 -14.31 8.66
N ASP A 248 10.42 -14.91 7.74
CA ASP A 248 11.86 -15.15 7.90
C ASP A 248 12.74 -14.06 7.24
N ILE A 249 12.18 -12.91 6.89
CA ILE A 249 12.88 -11.86 6.16
C ILE A 249 13.04 -10.62 7.05
N ILE A 250 14.29 -10.15 7.19
CA ILE A 250 14.57 -8.82 7.71
C ILE A 250 14.54 -7.86 6.52
N TYR A 251 13.66 -6.86 6.62
CA TYR A 251 13.50 -5.82 5.62
C TYR A 251 14.06 -4.48 6.12
N LYS A 252 14.78 -3.79 5.26
CA LYS A 252 15.23 -2.42 5.44
C LYS A 252 14.94 -1.62 4.18
N SER A 253 14.53 -0.37 4.34
CA SER A 253 14.41 0.55 3.22
C SER A 253 15.07 1.89 3.51
N ASP A 254 15.54 2.53 2.47
CA ASP A 254 16.12 3.88 2.50
C ASP A 254 15.72 4.63 1.23
N MET A 255 15.44 5.93 1.38
CA MET A 255 15.20 6.84 0.26
C MET A 255 16.25 7.92 0.28
N ILE A 256 17.01 8.03 -0.80
CA ILE A 256 18.15 8.91 -0.94
C ILE A 256 17.92 9.80 -2.16
N MET A 257 18.16 11.09 -2.01
CA MET A 257 18.12 12.04 -3.11
C MET A 257 19.57 12.48 -3.40
N ASN A 258 20.16 11.94 -4.46
CA ASN A 258 21.49 12.29 -4.95
C ASN A 258 21.45 13.34 -6.07
N ASP A 259 20.30 13.49 -6.68
CA ASP A 259 19.99 14.45 -7.75
C ASP A 259 18.76 15.24 -7.30
N PRO A 260 18.65 16.56 -7.57
CA PRO A 260 17.51 17.39 -7.14
C PRO A 260 16.14 16.88 -7.53
N GLU A 261 16.05 16.09 -8.59
CA GLU A 261 14.81 15.57 -9.12
C GLU A 261 14.72 14.04 -9.13
N VAL A 262 15.68 13.33 -8.51
CA VAL A 262 15.71 11.87 -8.52
C VAL A 262 15.86 11.31 -7.11
N ILE A 263 14.84 10.59 -6.67
CA ILE A 263 14.88 9.78 -5.46
C ILE A 263 15.30 8.36 -5.84
N GLU A 264 16.30 7.83 -5.16
CA GLU A 264 16.66 6.44 -5.19
C GLU A 264 16.07 5.73 -3.97
N PHE A 265 15.17 4.79 -4.20
CA PHE A 265 14.59 3.92 -3.18
C PHE A 265 15.33 2.59 -3.17
N ARG A 266 16.04 2.35 -2.07
CA ARG A 266 16.78 1.11 -1.81
C ARG A 266 16.05 0.26 -0.81
N GLU A 267 15.86 -1.00 -1.12
CA GLU A 267 15.28 -1.99 -0.23
C GLU A 267 16.22 -3.17 -0.08
N THR A 268 16.42 -3.64 1.14
CA THR A 268 17.24 -4.79 1.45
C THR A 268 16.43 -5.85 2.17
N PHE A 269 16.43 -7.04 1.63
CA PHE A 269 15.79 -8.23 2.19
C PHE A 269 16.87 -9.22 2.59
N LYS A 270 16.91 -9.62 3.87
CA LYS A 270 17.85 -10.63 4.38
C LYS A 270 17.06 -11.79 4.93
N ASN A 271 17.28 -12.98 4.37
CA ASN A 271 16.69 -14.19 4.90
C ASN A 271 17.41 -14.60 6.19
N ARG A 272 16.66 -14.77 7.28
CA ARG A 272 17.21 -15.09 8.62
C ARG A 272 17.78 -16.51 8.71
N LYS A 273 17.20 -17.46 7.94
CA LYS A 273 17.61 -18.88 8.01
C LYS A 273 18.92 -19.16 7.28
N ASN A 274 19.09 -18.55 6.09
CA ASN A 274 20.23 -18.88 5.24
C ASN A 274 21.19 -17.70 5.01
N GLY A 275 20.90 -16.52 5.58
CA GLY A 275 21.73 -15.33 5.48
C GLY A 275 21.73 -14.64 4.12
N LYS A 276 21.08 -15.20 3.10
CA LYS A 276 21.05 -14.64 1.75
C LYS A 276 20.43 -13.26 1.73
N LYS A 277 20.95 -12.39 0.87
CA LYS A 277 20.51 -10.99 0.75
C LYS A 277 20.02 -10.70 -0.66
N ARG A 278 18.96 -9.90 -0.74
CA ARG A 278 18.48 -9.28 -1.97
C ARG A 278 18.39 -7.77 -1.75
N GLN A 279 18.80 -7.00 -2.74
CA GLN A 279 18.63 -5.56 -2.79
C GLN A 279 17.79 -5.19 -4.01
N ASN A 280 16.76 -4.37 -3.79
CA ASN A 280 16.02 -3.71 -4.85
C ASN A 280 16.44 -2.24 -4.89
N VAL A 281 16.62 -1.70 -6.09
CA VAL A 281 16.90 -0.28 -6.29
C VAL A 281 15.97 0.27 -7.35
N ARG A 282 15.13 1.23 -6.97
CA ARG A 282 14.22 1.93 -7.89
C ARG A 282 14.47 3.42 -7.86
N LYS A 283 14.30 4.07 -8.99
CA LYS A 283 14.42 5.52 -9.13
C LYS A 283 13.07 6.13 -9.40
N PHE A 284 12.79 7.23 -8.72
CA PHE A 284 11.61 8.05 -8.91
C PHE A 284 12.05 9.43 -9.42
N ILE A 285 11.44 9.87 -10.52
CA ILE A 285 11.67 11.23 -11.05
C ILE A 285 10.68 12.16 -10.35
N THR A 286 11.19 12.94 -9.41
CA THR A 286 10.40 13.72 -8.46
C THR A 286 10.62 15.23 -8.61
N PRO A 287 10.14 15.84 -9.70
CA PRO A 287 10.09 17.30 -9.78
C PRO A 287 9.17 17.84 -8.68
N ASP A 288 9.23 19.14 -8.45
CA ASP A 288 8.29 19.78 -7.54
C ASP A 288 6.84 19.53 -7.94
N GLN A 289 5.97 19.41 -6.95
CA GLN A 289 4.54 19.12 -7.19
C GLN A 289 3.86 20.15 -8.10
N THR A 290 4.31 21.42 -8.07
CA THR A 290 3.78 22.48 -8.93
C THR A 290 4.06 22.21 -10.40
N VAL A 291 5.19 21.60 -10.73
CA VAL A 291 5.54 21.19 -12.10
C VAL A 291 4.55 20.12 -12.60
N ILE A 292 4.31 19.09 -11.79
CA ILE A 292 3.37 18.00 -12.13
C ILE A 292 1.95 18.54 -12.32
N LEU A 293 1.52 19.44 -11.42
CA LEU A 293 0.20 20.05 -11.51
C LEU A 293 0.07 20.98 -12.73
N SER A 294 1.16 21.67 -13.12
CA SER A 294 1.19 22.46 -14.36
C SER A 294 1.09 21.57 -15.59
N GLU A 295 1.83 20.46 -15.64
CA GLU A 295 1.75 19.47 -16.72
C GLU A 295 0.31 18.94 -16.90
N ALA A 296 -0.38 18.63 -15.79
CA ALA A 296 -1.77 18.19 -15.84
C ALA A 296 -2.73 19.32 -16.29
N LYS A 297 -2.51 20.56 -15.84
CA LYS A 297 -3.28 21.74 -16.25
C LYS A 297 -3.13 22.00 -17.75
N ASP A 298 -1.93 21.89 -18.30
CA ASP A 298 -1.65 22.08 -19.73
C ASP A 298 -2.37 21.02 -20.59
N CYS A 299 -2.72 19.87 -20.02
CA CYS A 299 -3.55 18.85 -20.66
C CYS A 299 -5.07 19.10 -20.47
N GLY A 300 -5.47 20.19 -19.81
CA GLY A 300 -6.88 20.60 -19.68
C GLY A 300 -7.52 20.31 -18.32
N PHE A 301 -6.79 19.74 -17.38
CA PHE A 301 -7.32 19.50 -16.03
C PHE A 301 -7.40 20.78 -15.20
N ASN A 302 -8.46 20.88 -14.38
CA ASN A 302 -8.59 21.91 -13.36
C ASN A 302 -8.47 21.29 -11.96
N MET A 303 -7.88 22.02 -11.02
CA MET A 303 -7.75 21.56 -9.64
C MET A 303 -9.08 21.74 -8.89
N LEU A 304 -9.57 20.66 -8.28
CA LEU A 304 -10.76 20.68 -7.42
C LEU A 304 -10.39 20.80 -5.96
N SER A 305 -9.43 19.99 -5.49
CA SER A 305 -9.10 19.90 -4.06
C SER A 305 -7.67 19.40 -3.84
N GLN A 306 -7.09 19.81 -2.73
CA GLN A 306 -5.86 19.28 -2.15
C GLN A 306 -6.20 18.73 -0.76
N VAL A 307 -5.74 17.52 -0.46
CA VAL A 307 -5.91 16.88 0.84
C VAL A 307 -4.55 16.58 1.43
N ASP A 308 -4.31 17.11 2.63
CA ASP A 308 -3.09 16.83 3.40
C ASP A 308 -3.23 15.45 4.08
N LEU A 309 -2.23 14.60 3.93
CA LEU A 309 -2.19 13.27 4.54
C LEU A 309 -1.50 13.27 5.93
N LEU A 310 -1.08 14.41 6.45
CA LEU A 310 -0.49 14.55 7.78
C LEU A 310 -1.34 13.93 8.91
N PRO A 311 -2.68 14.04 8.94
CA PRO A 311 -3.51 13.40 9.96
C PRO A 311 -3.42 11.87 9.99
N PHE A 312 -2.86 11.27 8.96
CA PHE A 312 -2.65 9.83 8.80
C PHE A 312 -1.17 9.45 8.83
N ASP A 313 -0.37 10.22 9.56
CA ASP A 313 1.05 10.00 9.69
C ASP A 313 1.81 9.96 8.35
N ARG A 314 1.34 10.70 7.34
CA ARG A 314 2.03 10.88 6.05
C ARG A 314 2.41 12.34 5.82
N PRO A 315 3.39 12.88 6.59
CA PRO A 315 3.81 14.27 6.46
C PRO A 315 4.36 14.56 5.07
N PHE A 316 4.09 15.78 4.61
CA PHE A 316 4.52 16.28 3.30
C PHE A 316 3.99 15.47 2.11
N GLN A 317 2.91 14.73 2.30
CA GLN A 317 2.22 13.96 1.28
C GLN A 317 0.80 14.47 1.11
N TYR A 318 0.35 14.56 -0.14
CA TYR A 318 -0.93 15.17 -0.49
C TYR A 318 -1.63 14.36 -1.58
N ILE A 319 -2.96 14.29 -1.51
CA ILE A 319 -3.78 13.86 -2.64
C ILE A 319 -4.37 15.10 -3.29
N TYR A 320 -4.08 15.28 -4.57
CA TYR A 320 -4.69 16.29 -5.42
C TYR A 320 -5.80 15.65 -6.23
N VAL A 321 -6.99 16.23 -6.16
CA VAL A 321 -8.13 15.85 -6.99
C VAL A 321 -8.31 16.89 -8.07
N LEU A 322 -8.14 16.47 -9.30
CA LEU A 322 -8.31 17.27 -10.51
C LEU A 322 -9.59 16.82 -11.22
N TYR A 323 -10.15 17.65 -12.07
CA TYR A 323 -11.32 17.27 -12.88
C TYR A 323 -11.16 17.69 -14.33
N LYS A 324 -11.75 16.90 -15.23
CA LYS A 324 -11.97 17.25 -16.62
C LYS A 324 -13.26 18.07 -16.70
N PRO A 325 -13.25 19.31 -17.24
CA PRO A 325 -14.47 20.09 -17.41
C PRO A 325 -15.57 19.32 -18.14
N ALA A 326 -16.81 19.49 -17.71
CA ALA A 326 -17.97 19.06 -18.44
C ALA A 326 -18.28 20.19 -19.45
N ASN A 327 -17.90 20.03 -20.70
CA ASN A 327 -18.18 21.01 -21.74
C ASN A 327 -19.67 21.09 -22.05
#